data_1777b5e474f80158f2e7f87d8fcee9d2
#
_entry.id   1777b5e474f80158f2e7f87d8fcee9d2
#
_cell.length_a   1.000
_cell.length_b   1.000
_cell.length_c   1.000
_cell.angle_alpha   90.00
_cell.angle_beta   90.00
_cell.angle_gamma   90.00
#
_symmetry.space_group_name_H-M   'P 1'
#
loop_
_entity.id
_entity.type
_entity.pdbx_description
1 polymer ?
#
loop_
_entity_poly.entity_id
_entity_poly.type
_entity_poly.pdbx_seq_one_letter_code
_entity_poly.pdbx_strand_id
1 'polypeptide(L)'
;MTHKGKRRLVIFLCAAAVILVAAGIVRVKLHPPRPLHEQIADYMYHSRTDPKLEYLIEKYGDEFVATEYGSIQSTRFPGLYVRLRWSEEAQTYTDNYIVYLRREDLRAILAPTVQEIYDDCKVFIAPYTPSPDFDKNTTAEELLTTFGMGRNPVVSLWIYTKDDTVGKDTDMQQLTSKIQAMGYSVDVGVYYLSEENYEVVNEDRKSTR
;
A
#
# COMPACT_ATOMS: atom_id res chain seq x y z
N MET A 1 -49.72 -35.76 -14.10
CA MET A 1 -50.26 -34.39 -14.19
C MET A 1 -51.05 -34.29 -15.50
N THR A 2 -52.35 -33.98 -15.43
CA THR A 2 -53.19 -33.84 -16.60
C THR A 2 -52.84 -32.57 -17.41
N HIS A 3 -53.09 -32.61 -18.72
CA HIS A 3 -52.80 -31.48 -19.64
C HIS A 3 -53.39 -30.13 -19.15
N LYS A 4 -54.55 -30.16 -18.46
CA LYS A 4 -55.15 -28.99 -17.79
C LYS A 4 -54.32 -28.44 -16.63
N GLY A 5 -53.62 -29.29 -15.88
CA GLY A 5 -52.78 -28.88 -14.77
C GLY A 5 -51.51 -28.13 -15.22
N LYS A 6 -50.87 -28.61 -16.30
CA LYS A 6 -49.69 -27.95 -16.89
C LYS A 6 -50.03 -26.54 -17.44
N ARG A 7 -51.19 -26.39 -18.10
CA ARG A 7 -51.62 -25.11 -18.66
C ARG A 7 -51.92 -24.07 -17.56
N ARG A 8 -52.49 -24.47 -16.43
CA ARG A 8 -52.73 -23.59 -15.26
C ARG A 8 -51.44 -23.18 -14.61
N LEU A 9 -50.44 -24.07 -14.48
CA LEU A 9 -49.14 -23.77 -13.91
C LEU A 9 -48.36 -22.74 -14.75
N VAL A 10 -48.38 -22.88 -16.08
CA VAL A 10 -47.73 -21.93 -16.99
C VAL A 10 -48.37 -20.54 -16.90
N ILE A 11 -49.71 -20.46 -16.86
CA ILE A 11 -50.42 -19.17 -16.71
C ILE A 11 -50.02 -18.51 -15.36
N PHE A 12 -49.95 -19.29 -14.30
CA PHE A 12 -49.57 -18.77 -12.97
C PHE A 12 -48.14 -18.24 -12.93
N LEU A 13 -47.21 -18.94 -13.56
CA LEU A 13 -45.81 -18.51 -13.67
C LEU A 13 -45.67 -17.24 -14.52
N CYS A 14 -46.39 -17.14 -15.62
CA CYS A 14 -46.39 -15.92 -16.44
C CYS A 14 -46.98 -14.72 -15.68
N ALA A 15 -48.09 -14.92 -14.95
CA ALA A 15 -48.69 -13.86 -14.14
C ALA A 15 -47.76 -13.40 -13.02
N ALA A 16 -47.05 -14.32 -12.32
CA ALA A 16 -46.08 -14.00 -11.31
C ALA A 16 -44.88 -13.22 -11.87
N ALA A 17 -44.38 -13.60 -13.05
CA ALA A 17 -43.31 -12.88 -13.74
C ALA A 17 -43.71 -11.44 -14.12
N VAL A 18 -44.91 -11.24 -14.61
CA VAL A 18 -45.42 -9.89 -14.94
C VAL A 18 -45.58 -9.04 -13.70
N ILE A 19 -46.04 -9.60 -12.58
CA ILE A 19 -46.15 -8.88 -11.30
C ILE A 19 -44.76 -8.46 -10.79
N LEU A 20 -43.76 -9.34 -10.86
CA LEU A 20 -42.38 -9.03 -10.44
C LEU A 20 -41.75 -7.92 -11.28
N VAL A 21 -41.96 -7.97 -12.61
CA VAL A 21 -41.47 -6.90 -13.51
C VAL A 21 -42.19 -5.58 -13.23
N ALA A 22 -43.49 -5.59 -13.04
CA ALA A 22 -44.28 -4.40 -12.71
C ALA A 22 -43.85 -3.82 -11.34
N ALA A 23 -43.62 -4.65 -10.34
CA ALA A 23 -43.13 -4.24 -9.04
C ALA A 23 -41.70 -3.64 -9.14
N GLY A 24 -40.82 -4.21 -9.97
CA GLY A 24 -39.52 -3.67 -10.28
C GLY A 24 -39.59 -2.29 -10.93
N ILE A 25 -40.45 -2.10 -11.92
CA ILE A 25 -40.67 -0.81 -12.60
C ILE A 25 -41.20 0.25 -11.62
N VAL A 26 -42.19 -0.13 -10.79
CA VAL A 26 -42.75 0.77 -9.75
C VAL A 26 -41.68 1.16 -8.75
N ARG A 27 -40.85 0.21 -8.32
CA ARG A 27 -39.75 0.50 -7.38
C ARG A 27 -38.72 1.48 -7.97
N VAL A 28 -38.34 1.33 -9.23
CA VAL A 28 -37.42 2.25 -9.93
C VAL A 28 -38.06 3.63 -10.12
N LYS A 29 -39.37 3.70 -10.40
CA LYS A 29 -40.07 5.02 -10.49
C LYS A 29 -40.25 5.73 -9.17
N LEU A 30 -40.51 4.98 -8.09
CA LEU A 30 -40.65 5.55 -6.73
C LEU A 30 -39.32 5.88 -6.08
N HIS A 31 -38.26 5.13 -6.43
CA HIS A 31 -36.89 5.29 -5.94
C HIS A 31 -35.94 5.29 -7.13
N PRO A 32 -35.91 6.35 -7.94
CA PRO A 32 -34.98 6.41 -9.06
C PRO A 32 -33.55 6.28 -8.52
N PRO A 33 -32.69 5.54 -9.21
CA PRO A 33 -31.28 5.48 -8.82
C PRO A 33 -30.73 6.90 -8.81
N ARG A 34 -30.00 7.24 -7.75
CA ARG A 34 -29.38 8.56 -7.63
C ARG A 34 -28.55 8.85 -8.86
N PRO A 35 -28.57 10.08 -9.40
CA PRO A 35 -27.72 10.46 -10.51
C PRO A 35 -26.24 10.18 -10.19
N LEU A 36 -25.48 9.76 -11.19
CA LEU A 36 -24.08 9.39 -11.04
C LEU A 36 -23.25 10.50 -10.36
N HIS A 37 -23.55 11.77 -10.67
CA HIS A 37 -22.87 12.91 -10.06
C HIS A 37 -23.15 13.05 -8.53
N GLU A 38 -24.37 12.69 -8.09
CA GLU A 38 -24.69 12.67 -6.64
C GLU A 38 -23.99 11.51 -5.94
N GLN A 39 -23.91 10.33 -6.58
CA GLN A 39 -23.17 9.21 -6.04
C GLN A 39 -21.68 9.52 -5.92
N ILE A 40 -21.11 10.21 -6.91
CA ILE A 40 -19.72 10.67 -6.89
C ILE A 40 -19.53 11.74 -5.81
N ALA A 41 -20.48 12.68 -5.66
CA ALA A 41 -20.43 13.72 -4.62
C ALA A 41 -20.52 13.11 -3.22
N ASP A 42 -21.44 12.17 -2.99
CA ASP A 42 -21.53 11.41 -1.74
C ASP A 42 -20.24 10.63 -1.43
N TYR A 43 -19.68 9.97 -2.44
CA TYR A 43 -18.41 9.25 -2.32
C TYR A 43 -17.25 10.21 -1.96
N MET A 44 -17.16 11.33 -2.66
CA MET A 44 -16.16 12.38 -2.40
C MET A 44 -16.33 12.99 -1.01
N TYR A 45 -17.57 13.21 -0.56
CA TYR A 45 -17.87 13.73 0.77
C TYR A 45 -17.49 12.71 1.86
N HIS A 46 -17.92 11.46 1.73
CA HIS A 46 -17.58 10.41 2.69
C HIS A 46 -16.08 10.06 2.69
N SER A 47 -15.40 10.16 1.54
CA SER A 47 -13.96 9.96 1.50
C SER A 47 -13.18 11.09 2.18
N ARG A 48 -13.72 12.33 2.18
CA ARG A 48 -13.13 13.46 2.91
C ARG A 48 -13.36 13.41 4.43
N THR A 49 -14.32 12.63 4.90
CA THR A 49 -14.60 12.41 6.33
C THR A 49 -13.98 11.12 6.88
N ASP A 50 -13.20 10.38 6.08
CA ASP A 50 -12.45 9.23 6.58
C ASP A 50 -11.34 9.74 7.52
N PRO A 51 -11.37 9.39 8.82
CA PRO A 51 -10.37 9.88 9.79
C PRO A 51 -8.93 9.55 9.39
N LYS A 52 -8.72 8.48 8.63
CA LYS A 52 -7.41 8.11 8.11
C LYS A 52 -6.95 9.06 7.02
N LEU A 53 -7.87 9.46 6.14
CA LEU A 53 -7.58 10.42 5.08
C LEU A 53 -7.32 11.81 5.66
N GLU A 54 -8.14 12.25 6.63
CA GLU A 54 -7.94 13.52 7.35
C GLU A 54 -6.58 13.56 8.02
N TYR A 55 -6.19 12.49 8.73
CA TYR A 55 -4.86 12.38 9.33
C TYR A 55 -3.72 12.56 8.33
N LEU A 56 -3.81 11.92 7.15
CA LEU A 56 -2.77 12.03 6.14
C LEU A 56 -2.73 13.42 5.49
N ILE A 57 -3.89 14.02 5.23
CA ILE A 57 -3.98 15.38 4.67
C ILE A 57 -3.41 16.42 5.66
N GLU A 58 -3.74 16.32 6.93
CA GLU A 58 -3.20 17.19 7.97
C GLU A 58 -1.68 17.07 8.06
N LYS A 59 -1.16 15.85 7.98
CA LYS A 59 0.25 15.54 8.17
C LYS A 59 1.11 15.88 6.95
N TYR A 60 0.62 15.61 5.73
CA TYR A 60 1.41 15.67 4.50
C TYR A 60 0.84 16.62 3.44
N GLY A 61 -0.44 16.97 3.48
CA GLY A 61 -1.14 17.77 2.47
C GLY A 61 -2.08 16.96 1.58
N ASP A 62 -2.62 17.60 0.53
CA ASP A 62 -3.72 17.09 -0.31
C ASP A 62 -3.27 16.07 -1.39
N GLU A 63 -2.30 15.22 -1.09
CA GLU A 63 -1.77 14.25 -2.05
C GLU A 63 -2.32 12.83 -1.87
N PHE A 64 -3.53 12.69 -1.29
CA PHE A 64 -4.15 11.40 -1.00
C PHE A 64 -5.58 11.32 -1.51
N VAL A 65 -5.97 10.12 -1.94
CA VAL A 65 -7.35 9.79 -2.31
C VAL A 65 -7.76 8.47 -1.68
N ALA A 66 -8.98 8.41 -1.18
CA ALA A 66 -9.58 7.15 -0.78
C ALA A 66 -10.03 6.38 -2.03
N THR A 67 -9.78 5.08 -2.05
CA THR A 67 -10.27 4.19 -3.10
C THR A 67 -11.66 3.65 -2.72
N GLU A 68 -12.37 3.10 -3.69
CA GLU A 68 -13.67 2.45 -3.48
C GLU A 68 -13.62 1.28 -2.47
N TYR A 69 -12.44 0.70 -2.23
CA TYR A 69 -12.22 -0.39 -1.27
C TYR A 69 -11.77 0.11 0.12
N GLY A 70 -11.84 1.42 0.39
CA GLY A 70 -11.45 1.99 1.68
C GLY A 70 -9.93 2.04 1.92
N SER A 71 -9.13 1.76 0.90
CA SER A 71 -7.68 1.99 0.94
C SER A 71 -7.37 3.43 0.59
N ILE A 72 -6.26 3.96 1.10
CA ILE A 72 -5.80 5.30 0.74
C ILE A 72 -4.58 5.17 -0.16
N GLN A 73 -4.62 5.89 -1.28
CA GLN A 73 -3.58 5.91 -2.29
C GLN A 73 -2.97 7.31 -2.39
N SER A 74 -1.65 7.35 -2.62
CA SER A 74 -0.98 8.61 -2.91
C SER A 74 -1.17 8.99 -4.39
N THR A 75 -1.49 10.26 -4.64
CA THR A 75 -1.50 10.83 -5.99
C THR A 75 -0.10 11.16 -6.48
N ARG A 76 0.84 11.41 -5.56
CA ARG A 76 2.25 11.68 -5.86
C ARG A 76 3.00 10.41 -6.29
N PHE A 77 2.64 9.27 -5.72
CA PHE A 77 3.24 7.97 -6.03
C PHE A 77 2.16 7.02 -6.55
N PRO A 78 1.85 7.03 -7.86
CA PRO A 78 0.81 6.18 -8.45
C PRO A 78 1.04 4.70 -8.12
N GLY A 79 -0.02 4.00 -7.71
CA GLY A 79 0.06 2.59 -7.31
C GLY A 79 0.50 2.36 -5.85
N LEU A 80 0.94 3.40 -5.13
CA LEU A 80 1.31 3.29 -3.73
C LEU A 80 0.08 3.38 -2.83
N TYR A 81 -0.16 2.32 -2.07
CA TYR A 81 -1.15 2.28 -1.00
C TYR A 81 -0.52 2.62 0.33
N VAL A 82 -1.04 3.65 0.98
CA VAL A 82 -0.55 4.05 2.31
C VAL A 82 -1.12 3.11 3.37
N ARG A 83 -0.25 2.50 4.15
CA ARG A 83 -0.64 1.65 5.27
C ARG A 83 -0.77 2.50 6.51
N LEU A 84 -1.98 2.50 7.09
CA LEU A 84 -2.25 3.16 8.36
C LEU A 84 -2.56 2.11 9.43
N ARG A 85 -2.08 2.37 10.63
CA ARG A 85 -2.35 1.57 11.80
C ARG A 85 -2.71 2.49 12.97
N TRP A 86 -3.76 2.18 13.70
CA TRP A 86 -4.06 2.87 14.95
C TRP A 86 -3.06 2.50 16.03
N SER A 87 -2.50 3.48 16.71
CA SER A 87 -1.65 3.31 17.87
C SER A 87 -2.44 3.65 19.13
N GLU A 88 -2.70 2.64 19.96
CA GLU A 88 -3.36 2.83 21.25
C GLU A 88 -2.49 3.66 22.21
N GLU A 89 -1.18 3.54 22.13
CA GLU A 89 -0.24 4.27 22.96
C GLU A 89 -0.22 5.77 22.63
N ALA A 90 -0.14 6.09 21.34
CA ALA A 90 -0.11 7.47 20.87
C ALA A 90 -1.51 8.10 20.66
N GLN A 91 -2.59 7.28 20.76
CA GLN A 91 -3.97 7.68 20.50
C GLN A 91 -4.13 8.39 19.14
N THR A 92 -3.38 7.93 18.14
CA THR A 92 -3.40 8.45 16.77
C THR A 92 -3.06 7.37 15.75
N TYR A 93 -3.20 7.69 14.47
CA TYR A 93 -2.72 6.83 13.41
C TYR A 93 -1.20 6.91 13.27
N THR A 94 -0.62 5.82 12.81
CA THR A 94 0.75 5.74 12.32
C THR A 94 0.71 5.35 10.86
N ASP A 95 1.67 5.80 10.07
CA ASP A 95 1.74 5.52 8.64
C ASP A 95 3.16 5.17 8.20
N ASN A 96 3.27 4.70 6.97
CA ASN A 96 4.54 4.35 6.34
C ASN A 96 4.95 5.34 5.23
N TYR A 97 4.23 6.45 5.07
CA TYR A 97 4.35 7.30 3.90
C TYR A 97 5.66 8.09 3.86
N ILE A 98 6.16 8.51 5.03
CA ILE A 98 7.41 9.29 5.12
C ILE A 98 8.61 8.58 4.47
N VAL A 99 8.69 7.25 4.58
CA VAL A 99 9.79 6.48 3.96
C VAL A 99 9.74 6.60 2.42
N TYR A 100 8.55 6.62 1.83
CA TYR A 100 8.40 6.85 0.39
C TYR A 100 8.76 8.28 -0.01
N LEU A 101 8.42 9.27 0.83
CA LEU A 101 8.82 10.66 0.60
C LEU A 101 10.34 10.85 0.61
N ARG A 102 11.06 10.12 1.46
CA ARG A 102 12.51 10.21 1.64
C ARG A 102 13.29 9.12 0.90
N ARG A 103 12.63 8.34 0.06
CA ARG A 103 13.22 7.17 -0.57
C ARG A 103 14.51 7.45 -1.32
N GLU A 104 14.56 8.52 -2.09
CA GLU A 104 15.77 8.88 -2.85
C GLU A 104 16.90 9.37 -1.94
N ASP A 105 16.58 10.13 -0.90
CA ASP A 105 17.58 10.58 0.10
C ASP A 105 18.14 9.38 0.87
N LEU A 106 17.27 8.46 1.30
CA LEU A 106 17.66 7.20 1.95
C LEU A 106 18.55 6.34 1.06
N ARG A 107 18.19 6.23 -0.23
CA ARG A 107 19.00 5.51 -1.22
C ARG A 107 20.37 6.16 -1.40
N ALA A 108 20.43 7.48 -1.50
CA ALA A 108 21.68 8.22 -1.65
C ALA A 108 22.62 7.99 -0.45
N ILE A 109 22.10 7.83 0.77
CA ILE A 109 22.88 7.54 1.97
C ILE A 109 23.37 6.09 1.99
N LEU A 110 22.50 5.13 1.67
CA LEU A 110 22.77 3.69 1.87
C LEU A 110 23.46 3.03 0.69
N ALA A 111 23.15 3.43 -0.56
CA ALA A 111 23.66 2.76 -1.76
C ALA A 111 25.19 2.73 -1.87
N PRO A 112 25.95 3.78 -1.51
CA PRO A 112 27.41 3.70 -1.54
C PRO A 112 27.97 2.55 -0.69
N THR A 113 27.44 2.37 0.53
CA THR A 113 27.88 1.29 1.43
C THR A 113 27.51 -0.10 0.87
N VAL A 114 26.37 -0.20 0.20
CA VAL A 114 25.96 -1.45 -0.48
C VAL A 114 26.89 -1.75 -1.64
N GLN A 115 27.19 -0.76 -2.48
CA GLN A 115 28.06 -0.91 -3.67
C GLN A 115 29.50 -1.25 -3.35
N GLU A 116 29.99 -0.94 -2.13
CA GLU A 116 31.31 -1.39 -1.67
C GLU A 116 31.39 -2.92 -1.48
N ILE A 117 30.26 -3.61 -1.42
CA ILE A 117 30.18 -5.05 -1.15
C ILE A 117 29.57 -5.81 -2.35
N TYR A 118 28.60 -5.19 -3.00
CA TYR A 118 27.87 -5.75 -4.14
C TYR A 118 28.07 -4.86 -5.37
N ASP A 119 28.96 -5.24 -6.27
CA ASP A 119 29.33 -4.43 -7.45
C ASP A 119 28.16 -4.22 -8.42
N ASP A 120 27.40 -5.27 -8.71
CA ASP A 120 26.21 -5.22 -9.59
C ASP A 120 24.96 -5.57 -8.79
N CYS A 121 24.30 -4.52 -8.27
CA CYS A 121 23.12 -4.69 -7.47
C CYS A 121 22.07 -3.60 -7.71
N LYS A 122 20.79 -3.94 -7.45
CA LYS A 122 19.67 -3.01 -7.42
C LYS A 122 19.27 -2.79 -5.97
N VAL A 123 19.24 -1.52 -5.56
CA VAL A 123 18.95 -1.11 -4.19
C VAL A 123 17.57 -0.49 -4.10
N PHE A 124 16.70 -1.08 -3.28
CA PHE A 124 15.35 -0.59 -3.05
C PHE A 124 15.13 -0.26 -1.58
N ILE A 125 14.46 0.86 -1.34
CA ILE A 125 14.06 1.30 -0.02
C ILE A 125 12.57 1.07 0.16
N ALA A 126 12.22 0.45 1.27
CA ALA A 126 10.83 0.18 1.64
C ALA A 126 10.58 0.52 3.11
N PRO A 127 9.35 0.86 3.50
CA PRO A 127 9.00 1.00 4.90
C PRO A 127 8.96 -0.38 5.57
N TYR A 128 9.50 -0.45 6.80
CA TYR A 128 9.44 -1.64 7.64
C TYR A 128 8.40 -1.47 8.76
N THR A 129 8.67 -0.57 9.69
CA THR A 129 7.77 -0.32 10.82
C THR A 129 7.32 1.15 10.82
N PRO A 130 6.02 1.43 10.94
CA PRO A 130 5.54 2.80 11.05
C PRO A 130 5.89 3.40 12.43
N SER A 131 5.96 4.74 12.51
CA SER A 131 6.08 5.48 13.76
C SER A 131 5.12 6.67 13.78
N PRO A 132 4.53 7.03 14.92
CA PRO A 132 3.67 8.20 15.03
C PRO A 132 4.45 9.52 14.97
N ASP A 133 5.74 9.50 15.31
CA ASP A 133 6.54 10.70 15.55
C ASP A 133 7.09 11.36 14.28
N PHE A 134 6.93 10.71 13.14
CA PHE A 134 7.43 11.21 11.86
C PHE A 134 6.41 12.06 11.13
N ASP A 135 6.87 13.15 10.53
CA ASP A 135 6.10 14.04 9.68
C ASP A 135 6.85 14.37 8.36
N LYS A 136 6.28 15.27 7.55
CA LYS A 136 6.86 15.68 6.27
C LYS A 136 8.24 16.34 6.37
N ASN A 137 8.64 16.81 7.55
CA ASN A 137 9.93 17.47 7.76
C ASN A 137 11.01 16.50 8.25
N THR A 138 10.64 15.29 8.64
CA THR A 138 11.57 14.24 9.09
C THR A 138 12.59 13.94 8.00
N THR A 139 13.86 13.98 8.34
CA THR A 139 14.98 13.74 7.43
C THR A 139 15.24 12.25 7.22
N ALA A 140 16.03 11.93 6.20
CA ALA A 140 16.46 10.54 5.95
C ALA A 140 17.33 10.00 7.10
N GLU A 141 18.23 10.83 7.65
CA GLU A 141 19.07 10.47 8.79
C GLU A 141 18.25 10.17 10.04
N GLU A 142 17.22 10.97 10.32
CA GLU A 142 16.32 10.70 11.44
C GLU A 142 15.60 9.36 11.28
N LEU A 143 15.15 9.01 10.05
CA LEU A 143 14.53 7.71 9.78
C LEU A 143 15.50 6.54 9.97
N LEU A 144 16.79 6.73 9.69
CA LEU A 144 17.81 5.70 9.84
C LEU A 144 18.28 5.52 11.29
N THR A 145 18.21 6.57 12.11
CA THR A 145 18.67 6.56 13.50
C THR A 145 17.57 6.31 14.51
N THR A 146 16.31 6.40 14.11
CA THR A 146 15.15 6.24 14.99
C THR A 146 14.55 4.84 14.85
N PHE A 147 14.05 4.32 15.95
CA PHE A 147 13.30 3.07 15.97
C PHE A 147 11.80 3.36 15.87
N GLY A 148 11.11 2.55 15.10
CA GLY A 148 9.65 2.51 15.05
C GLY A 148 9.04 1.70 16.19
N MET A 149 7.78 1.34 16.03
CA MET A 149 7.03 0.57 17.03
C MET A 149 7.75 -0.73 17.40
N GLY A 150 7.82 -1.04 18.69
CA GLY A 150 8.46 -2.24 19.21
C GLY A 150 9.98 -2.25 19.08
N ARG A 151 10.60 -1.08 18.95
CA ARG A 151 12.04 -0.91 18.73
C ARG A 151 12.57 -1.60 17.46
N ASN A 152 11.72 -1.68 16.44
CA ASN A 152 12.13 -2.19 15.14
C ASN A 152 12.65 -1.04 14.26
N PRO A 153 13.47 -1.33 13.23
CA PRO A 153 13.83 -0.35 12.22
C PRO A 153 12.59 0.25 11.55
N VAL A 154 12.71 1.48 11.08
CA VAL A 154 11.66 2.15 10.28
C VAL A 154 11.81 1.83 8.81
N VAL A 155 13.03 1.66 8.37
CA VAL A 155 13.43 1.48 6.98
C VAL A 155 13.88 0.05 6.74
N SER A 156 13.43 -0.53 5.63
CA SER A 156 13.95 -1.78 5.08
C SER A 156 14.73 -1.50 3.81
N LEU A 157 15.90 -2.09 3.72
CA LEU A 157 16.81 -2.03 2.60
C LEU A 157 16.79 -3.39 1.88
N TRP A 158 16.33 -3.41 0.64
CA TRP A 158 16.30 -4.62 -0.17
C TRP A 158 17.32 -4.52 -1.30
N ILE A 159 18.19 -5.48 -1.34
CA ILE A 159 19.28 -5.58 -2.29
C ILE A 159 19.02 -6.79 -3.18
N TYR A 160 19.01 -6.57 -4.48
CA TYR A 160 18.92 -7.62 -5.48
C TYR A 160 20.24 -7.68 -6.20
N THR A 161 20.87 -8.84 -6.19
CA THR A 161 22.13 -9.10 -6.86
C THR A 161 22.05 -10.41 -7.65
N LYS A 162 22.94 -10.60 -8.60
CA LYS A 162 23.07 -11.86 -9.33
C LYS A 162 23.61 -12.95 -8.41
N ASP A 163 23.18 -14.18 -8.66
CA ASP A 163 23.61 -15.34 -7.89
C ASP A 163 24.99 -15.82 -8.32
N ASP A 164 26.02 -15.30 -7.70
CA ASP A 164 27.40 -15.81 -7.76
C ASP A 164 27.82 -16.45 -6.44
N THR A 165 27.16 -17.36 -5.99
CA THR A 165 27.19 -18.33 -4.88
C THR A 165 28.30 -18.25 -3.81
N VAL A 166 29.32 -17.39 -3.94
CA VAL A 166 30.45 -17.28 -3.02
C VAL A 166 30.30 -16.12 -2.06
N GLY A 167 30.41 -16.35 -0.76
CA GLY A 167 30.54 -15.29 0.25
C GLY A 167 29.23 -14.72 0.83
N LYS A 168 28.03 -15.21 0.45
CA LYS A 168 26.72 -14.64 0.82
C LYS A 168 26.55 -14.26 2.28
N ASP A 169 26.88 -15.14 3.20
CA ASP A 169 26.73 -14.87 4.64
C ASP A 169 27.75 -13.85 5.14
N THR A 170 28.97 -13.90 4.61
CA THR A 170 30.04 -12.95 4.96
C THR A 170 29.70 -11.55 4.48
N ASP A 171 29.21 -11.42 3.25
CA ASP A 171 28.86 -10.14 2.64
C ASP A 171 27.69 -9.48 3.37
N MET A 172 26.68 -10.27 3.71
CA MET A 172 25.53 -9.80 4.50
C MET A 172 25.97 -9.33 5.90
N GLN A 173 26.86 -10.09 6.57
CA GLN A 173 27.39 -9.70 7.89
C GLN A 173 28.24 -8.42 7.79
N GLN A 174 29.07 -8.31 6.76
CA GLN A 174 29.88 -7.12 6.52
C GLN A 174 29.02 -5.90 6.26
N LEU A 175 27.99 -6.00 5.43
CA LEU A 175 27.06 -4.92 5.17
C LEU A 175 26.33 -4.47 6.43
N THR A 176 25.77 -5.42 7.17
CA THR A 176 25.06 -5.12 8.42
C THR A 176 25.97 -4.42 9.44
N SER A 177 27.20 -4.89 9.57
CA SER A 177 28.21 -4.28 10.46
C SER A 177 28.58 -2.86 10.05
N LYS A 178 28.72 -2.59 8.74
CA LYS A 178 29.00 -1.23 8.24
C LYS A 178 27.82 -0.29 8.52
N ILE A 179 26.59 -0.70 8.24
CA ILE A 179 25.39 0.09 8.50
C ILE A 179 25.27 0.40 10.01
N GLN A 180 25.50 -0.58 10.88
CA GLN A 180 25.50 -0.39 12.33
C GLN A 180 26.62 0.54 12.81
N ALA A 181 27.81 0.46 12.20
CA ALA A 181 28.91 1.36 12.51
C ALA A 181 28.64 2.84 12.15
N MET A 182 27.73 3.09 11.19
CA MET A 182 27.21 4.42 10.87
C MET A 182 26.18 4.91 11.89
N GLY A 183 25.78 4.09 12.86
CA GLY A 183 24.72 4.38 13.83
C GLY A 183 23.31 4.18 13.29
N TYR A 184 23.16 3.50 12.16
CA TYR A 184 21.86 3.31 11.50
C TYR A 184 21.19 2.00 11.92
N SER A 185 19.87 2.08 12.04
CA SER A 185 18.98 0.95 12.28
C SER A 185 18.15 0.67 11.02
N VAL A 186 18.50 -0.38 10.29
CA VAL A 186 17.87 -0.76 9.01
C VAL A 186 17.63 -2.25 9.00
N ASP A 187 16.43 -2.65 8.54
CA ASP A 187 16.15 -4.03 8.21
C ASP A 187 16.74 -4.34 6.83
N VAL A 188 17.65 -5.31 6.74
CA VAL A 188 18.39 -5.60 5.51
C VAL A 188 17.99 -6.96 4.95
N GLY A 189 17.56 -6.99 3.71
CA GLY A 189 17.30 -8.21 2.94
C GLY A 189 18.14 -8.25 1.66
N VAL A 190 18.86 -9.35 1.44
CA VAL A 190 19.61 -9.59 0.20
C VAL A 190 19.00 -10.74 -0.56
N TYR A 191 18.71 -10.52 -1.84
CA TYR A 191 18.06 -11.49 -2.73
C TYR A 191 18.98 -11.80 -3.89
N TYR A 192 19.43 -13.04 -3.95
CA TYR A 192 20.27 -13.55 -5.02
C TYR A 192 19.40 -14.13 -6.13
N LEU A 193 19.51 -13.57 -7.31
CA LEU A 193 18.65 -13.89 -8.43
C LEU A 193 19.42 -14.48 -9.62
N SER A 194 18.78 -15.36 -10.38
CA SER A 194 19.28 -15.70 -11.72
C SER A 194 19.32 -14.44 -12.59
N GLU A 195 20.17 -14.42 -13.60
CA GLU A 195 20.34 -13.27 -14.49
C GLU A 195 19.01 -12.83 -15.12
N GLU A 196 18.19 -13.78 -15.58
CA GLU A 196 16.86 -13.52 -16.14
C GLU A 196 15.93 -12.80 -15.14
N ASN A 197 15.92 -13.25 -13.89
CA ASN A 197 15.10 -12.63 -12.84
C ASN A 197 15.65 -11.28 -12.41
N TYR A 198 16.96 -11.11 -12.39
CA TYR A 198 17.62 -9.86 -12.05
C TYR A 198 17.27 -8.75 -13.03
N GLU A 199 17.28 -9.03 -14.34
CA GLU A 199 16.96 -8.04 -15.38
C GLU A 199 15.52 -7.48 -15.26
N VAL A 200 14.57 -8.30 -14.83
CA VAL A 200 13.14 -7.89 -14.73
C VAL A 200 12.75 -7.30 -13.39
N VAL A 201 13.63 -7.31 -12.39
CA VAL A 201 13.36 -6.70 -11.08
C VAL A 201 13.37 -5.19 -11.21
N ASN A 202 12.27 -4.58 -10.80
CA ASN A 202 12.13 -3.15 -10.65
C ASN A 202 11.33 -2.83 -9.37
N GLU A 203 11.35 -1.57 -8.95
CA GLU A 203 10.71 -1.10 -7.74
C GLU A 203 9.18 -1.23 -7.78
N ASP A 204 8.58 -1.07 -8.97
CA ASP A 204 7.13 -1.05 -9.16
C ASP A 204 6.48 -2.44 -9.01
N ARG A 205 7.20 -3.52 -9.29
CA ARG A 205 6.67 -4.89 -9.18
C ARG A 205 6.43 -5.38 -7.75
N LYS A 206 6.87 -4.65 -6.73
CA LYS A 206 6.79 -5.07 -5.32
C LYS A 206 5.68 -4.42 -4.52
N SER A 207 5.06 -3.38 -5.00
CA SER A 207 3.89 -2.80 -4.33
C SER A 207 2.63 -3.68 -4.45
N THR A 208 2.69 -4.78 -5.19
CA THR A 208 1.54 -5.64 -5.56
C THR A 208 1.53 -7.04 -4.91
N ARG A 209 2.34 -7.31 -3.86
CA ARG A 209 2.25 -8.57 -3.11
C ARG A 209 1.95 -8.36 -1.64
#